data_a0a7fa85ff2f4fcc327747f7ad29aadc
#
_entry.id   a0a7fa85ff2f4fcc327747f7ad29aadc
#
_cell.length_a   1.000
_cell.length_b   1.000
_cell.length_c   1.000
_cell.angle_alpha   90.00
_cell.angle_beta   90.00
_cell.angle_gamma   90.00
#
_symmetry.space_group_name_H-M   'P 1'
#
loop_
_entity.id
_entity.type
_entity.pdbx_description
1 polymer ?
#
loop_
_entity_poly.entity_id
_entity_poly.type
_entity_poly.pdbx_seq_one_letter_code
_entity_poly.pdbx_strand_id
1 'polypeptide(L)'
;MAKGLSDRQRQILRILETSNKELSGQELHKLGCELGQSMGLATVYRNLRVLQQAGRVRCRHLPSGELLYSPLERDVHHLTCLECGTSQPLTSCPVEQQGLKLQTPEGFEPLFHTLEVFGYCATCSSDG
;
A
#
# COMPACT_ATOMS: atom_id res chain seq x y z
N MET A 1 9.36 -0.97 21.89
CA MET A 1 8.11 -0.32 22.25
C MET A 1 7.69 0.63 21.15
N ALA A 2 6.46 0.49 20.71
CA ALA A 2 5.93 1.38 19.70
C ALA A 2 5.71 2.77 20.31
N LYS A 3 6.34 3.77 19.73
CA LYS A 3 6.06 5.15 20.13
C LYS A 3 4.63 5.48 19.71
N GLY A 4 3.94 6.26 20.54
CA GLY A 4 2.63 6.76 20.16
C GLY A 4 2.73 7.61 18.89
N LEU A 5 1.68 7.56 18.09
CA LEU A 5 1.62 8.34 16.87
C LEU A 5 1.32 9.81 17.17
N SER A 6 1.91 10.71 16.38
CA SER A 6 1.56 12.13 16.45
C SER A 6 0.16 12.34 15.90
N ASP A 7 -0.41 13.52 16.17
CA ASP A 7 -1.75 13.86 15.66
C ASP A 7 -1.82 13.80 14.14
N ARG A 8 -0.78 14.29 13.46
CA ARG A 8 -0.73 14.26 11.99
C ARG A 8 -0.65 12.84 11.47
N GLN A 9 0.12 11.98 12.14
CA GLN A 9 0.23 10.58 11.76
C GLN A 9 -1.10 9.86 11.93
N ARG A 10 -1.82 10.14 13.02
CA ARG A 10 -3.16 9.57 13.24
C ARG A 10 -4.15 10.04 12.19
N GLN A 11 -4.07 11.31 11.79
CA GLN A 11 -4.94 11.86 10.75
C GLN A 11 -4.72 11.14 9.41
N ILE A 12 -3.46 10.97 9.03
CA ILE A 12 -3.11 10.27 7.78
C ILE A 12 -3.60 8.83 7.83
N LEU A 13 -3.35 8.14 8.93
CA LEU A 13 -3.76 6.75 9.08
C LEU A 13 -5.28 6.63 9.02
N ARG A 14 -6.01 7.56 9.64
CA ARG A 14 -7.47 7.57 9.60
C ARG A 14 -8.00 7.75 8.18
N ILE A 15 -7.39 8.64 7.40
CA ILE A 15 -7.78 8.83 6.01
C ILE A 15 -7.59 7.53 5.23
N LEU A 16 -6.46 6.85 5.44
CA LEU A 16 -6.21 5.57 4.79
C LEU A 16 -7.20 4.50 5.22
N GLU A 17 -7.52 4.45 6.51
CA GLU A 17 -8.45 3.44 7.03
C GLU A 17 -9.88 3.65 6.55
N THR A 18 -10.30 4.89 6.37
CA THR A 18 -11.65 5.19 5.91
C THR A 18 -11.79 5.13 4.40
N SER A 19 -10.69 5.17 3.67
CA SER A 19 -10.73 5.05 2.21
C SER A 19 -10.86 3.58 1.81
N ASN A 20 -11.69 3.31 0.81
CA ASN A 20 -11.87 1.94 0.32
C ASN A 20 -10.82 1.53 -0.70
N LYS A 21 -9.89 2.40 -1.01
CA LYS A 21 -8.85 2.15 -2.00
C LYS A 21 -7.50 2.60 -1.48
N GLU A 22 -6.45 2.13 -2.14
CA GLU A 22 -5.11 2.63 -1.88
C GLU A 22 -5.01 4.09 -2.31
N LEU A 23 -4.16 4.86 -1.64
CA LEU A 23 -3.99 6.27 -1.93
C LEU A 23 -2.51 6.59 -2.13
N SER A 24 -2.22 7.43 -3.12
CA SER A 24 -0.90 8.01 -3.28
C SER A 24 -0.69 9.12 -2.25
N GLY A 25 0.55 9.56 -2.07
CA GLY A 25 0.82 10.69 -1.19
C GLY A 25 0.10 11.95 -1.62
N GLN A 26 -0.01 12.17 -2.94
CA GLN A 26 -0.71 13.32 -3.47
C GLN A 26 -2.21 13.25 -3.20
N GLU A 27 -2.80 12.08 -3.35
CA GLU A 27 -4.21 11.87 -3.04
C GLU A 27 -4.50 12.08 -1.55
N LEU A 28 -3.60 11.60 -0.70
CA LEU A 28 -3.69 11.82 0.74
C LEU A 28 -3.64 13.31 1.08
N HIS A 29 -2.73 14.03 0.43
CA HIS A 29 -2.59 15.47 0.62
C HIS A 29 -3.88 16.19 0.23
N LYS A 30 -4.45 15.83 -0.91
CA LYS A 30 -5.69 16.43 -1.41
C LYS A 30 -6.85 16.16 -0.47
N LEU A 31 -7.02 14.92 -0.04
CA LEU A 31 -8.08 14.55 0.89
C LEU A 31 -7.92 15.24 2.23
N GLY A 32 -6.68 15.36 2.71
CA GLY A 32 -6.42 16.09 3.95
C GLY A 32 -6.85 17.55 3.87
N CYS A 33 -6.56 18.20 2.75
CA CYS A 33 -6.99 19.57 2.52
C CYS A 33 -8.51 19.70 2.48
N GLU A 34 -9.18 18.78 1.83
CA GLU A 34 -10.65 18.76 1.75
C GLU A 34 -11.30 18.56 3.12
N LEU A 35 -10.62 17.84 4.00
CA LEU A 35 -11.10 17.60 5.35
C LEU A 35 -10.70 18.71 6.34
N GLY A 36 -10.08 19.78 5.84
CA GLY A 36 -9.62 20.88 6.68
C GLY A 36 -8.35 20.57 7.47
N GLN A 37 -7.67 19.50 7.14
CA GLN A 37 -6.43 19.11 7.79
C GLN A 37 -5.26 19.46 6.89
N SER A 38 -5.00 20.76 6.77
CA SER A 38 -3.98 21.25 5.86
C SER A 38 -2.57 20.90 6.36
N MET A 39 -1.81 20.22 5.52
CA MET A 39 -0.40 19.99 5.74
C MET A 39 0.29 19.94 4.38
N GLY A 40 1.55 20.36 4.34
CA GLY A 40 2.29 20.36 3.08
C GLY A 40 2.54 18.95 2.56
N LEU A 41 2.74 18.85 1.25
CA LEU A 41 3.00 17.54 0.62
C LEU A 41 4.24 16.87 1.19
N ALA A 42 5.31 17.64 1.43
CA ALA A 42 6.52 17.09 2.03
C ALA A 42 6.25 16.53 3.43
N THR A 43 5.36 17.18 4.19
CA THR A 43 4.98 16.71 5.52
C THR A 43 4.21 15.40 5.41
N VAL A 44 3.33 15.26 4.42
CA VAL A 44 2.60 14.01 4.17
C VAL A 44 3.59 12.87 3.93
N TYR A 45 4.54 13.05 3.03
CA TYR A 45 5.51 11.99 2.72
C TYR A 45 6.39 11.66 3.91
N ARG A 46 6.79 12.66 4.69
CA ARG A 46 7.61 12.43 5.89
C ARG A 46 6.86 11.59 6.91
N ASN A 47 5.58 11.87 7.12
CA ASN A 47 4.77 11.12 8.07
C ASN A 47 4.42 9.73 7.55
N LEU A 48 4.23 9.58 6.24
CA LEU A 48 4.04 8.25 5.64
C LEU A 48 5.26 7.37 5.86
N ARG A 49 6.45 7.96 5.73
CA ARG A 49 7.68 7.20 5.98
C ARG A 49 7.76 6.73 7.44
N VAL A 50 7.40 7.60 8.38
CA VAL A 50 7.39 7.24 9.80
C VAL A 50 6.38 6.12 10.06
N LEU A 51 5.18 6.23 9.48
CA LEU A 51 4.14 5.20 9.63
C LEU A 51 4.58 3.87 9.02
N GLN A 52 5.27 3.91 7.90
CA GLN A 52 5.80 2.71 7.26
C GLN A 52 6.85 2.05 8.13
N GLN A 53 7.77 2.83 8.68
CA GLN A 53 8.81 2.33 9.57
C GLN A 53 8.23 1.79 10.88
N ALA A 54 7.11 2.33 11.33
CA ALA A 54 6.43 1.87 12.53
C ALA A 54 5.55 0.65 12.27
N GLY A 55 5.48 0.18 11.03
CA GLY A 55 4.66 -0.99 10.69
C GLY A 55 3.17 -0.72 10.72
N ARG A 56 2.74 0.50 10.44
CA ARG A 56 1.34 0.88 10.47
C ARG A 56 0.72 1.03 9.09
N VAL A 57 1.54 1.23 8.06
CA VAL A 57 1.08 1.31 6.68
C VAL A 57 1.97 0.45 5.80
N ARG A 58 1.40 0.02 4.69
CA ARG A 58 2.13 -0.71 3.65
C ARG A 58 2.15 0.15 2.39
N CYS A 59 3.18 -0.04 1.58
CA CYS A 59 3.39 0.72 0.37
C CYS A 59 3.55 -0.22 -0.81
N ARG A 60 2.85 0.06 -1.89
CA ARG A 60 2.92 -0.72 -3.12
C ARG A 60 3.47 0.16 -4.25
N HIS A 61 4.48 -0.36 -4.96
CA HIS A 61 5.09 0.34 -6.08
C HIS A 61 4.43 -0.09 -7.38
N LEU A 62 3.95 0.87 -8.15
CA LEU A 62 3.42 0.60 -9.48
C LEU A 62 4.53 0.66 -10.52
N PRO A 63 4.35 -0.01 -11.69
CA PRO A 63 5.34 0.07 -12.78
C PRO A 63 5.60 1.50 -13.24
N SER A 64 4.64 2.40 -13.07
CA SER A 64 4.79 3.82 -13.40
C SER A 64 5.75 4.55 -12.46
N GLY A 65 6.13 3.93 -11.34
CA GLY A 65 6.90 4.56 -10.29
C GLY A 65 6.05 5.18 -9.20
N GLU A 66 4.75 5.19 -9.35
CA GLU A 66 3.85 5.73 -8.35
C GLU A 66 3.81 4.81 -7.12
N LEU A 67 3.77 5.41 -5.94
CA LEU A 67 3.66 4.69 -4.68
C LEU A 67 2.24 4.82 -4.15
N LEU A 68 1.64 3.70 -3.78
CA LEU A 68 0.30 3.67 -3.20
C LEU A 68 0.39 3.12 -1.78
N TYR A 69 -0.35 3.75 -0.88
CA TYR A 69 -0.32 3.42 0.54
C TYR A 69 -1.67 2.90 1.02
N SER A 70 -1.63 1.99 1.97
CA SER A 70 -2.84 1.46 2.61
C SER A 70 -2.50 1.02 4.03
N PRO A 71 -3.52 0.81 4.90
CA PRO A 71 -3.25 0.30 6.24
C PRO A 71 -2.57 -1.07 6.18
N LEU A 72 -1.74 -1.35 7.17
CA LEU A 72 -0.96 -2.59 7.21
C LEU A 72 -1.84 -3.83 7.13
N GLU A 73 -2.99 -3.81 7.78
CA GLU A 73 -3.89 -4.97 7.86
C GLU A 73 -4.59 -5.30 6.55
N ARG A 74 -4.57 -4.37 5.59
CA ARG A 74 -5.27 -4.57 4.32
C ARG A 74 -4.35 -5.33 3.36
N ASP A 75 -4.38 -6.64 3.44
CA ASP A 75 -3.49 -7.50 2.67
C ASP A 75 -4.14 -7.86 1.33
N VAL A 76 -4.04 -6.93 0.38
CA VAL A 76 -4.61 -7.09 -0.95
C VAL A 76 -3.48 -7.16 -1.97
N HIS A 77 -3.49 -8.20 -2.79
CA HIS A 77 -2.52 -8.41 -3.85
C HIS A 77 -3.16 -8.18 -5.20
N HIS A 78 -2.38 -7.88 -6.22
CA HIS A 78 -2.90 -7.42 -7.49
C HIS A 78 -2.31 -8.14 -8.68
N LEU A 79 -3.15 -8.22 -9.74
CA LEU A 79 -2.71 -8.59 -11.09
C LEU A 79 -2.63 -7.30 -11.89
N THR A 80 -1.49 -7.04 -12.50
CA THR A 80 -1.29 -5.81 -13.27
C THR A 80 -0.92 -6.13 -14.71
N CYS A 81 -1.65 -5.54 -15.65
CA CYS A 81 -1.35 -5.68 -17.06
C CYS A 81 -0.19 -4.77 -17.44
N LEU A 82 0.84 -5.35 -18.03
CA LEU A 82 2.02 -4.58 -18.44
C LEU A 82 1.74 -3.65 -19.61
N GLU A 83 0.75 -3.95 -20.43
CA GLU A 83 0.47 -3.16 -21.61
C GLU A 83 -0.48 -1.99 -21.32
N CYS A 84 -1.65 -2.25 -20.75
CA CYS A 84 -2.64 -1.18 -20.51
C CYS A 84 -2.58 -0.60 -19.10
N GLY A 85 -1.82 -1.22 -18.20
CA GLY A 85 -1.67 -0.72 -16.84
C GLY A 85 -2.83 -1.01 -15.91
N THR A 86 -3.87 -1.69 -16.38
CA THR A 86 -5.01 -2.04 -15.53
C THR A 86 -4.57 -2.97 -14.43
N SER A 87 -4.96 -2.66 -13.20
CA SER A 87 -4.64 -3.45 -12.02
C SER A 87 -5.93 -3.89 -11.36
N GLN A 88 -6.00 -5.17 -10.99
CA GLN A 88 -7.18 -5.69 -10.30
C GLN A 88 -6.74 -6.54 -9.12
N PRO A 89 -7.52 -6.55 -8.03
CA PRO A 89 -7.13 -7.31 -6.86
C PRO A 89 -7.33 -8.81 -7.05
N LEU A 90 -6.45 -9.58 -6.40
CA LEU A 90 -6.67 -11.01 -6.25
C LEU A 90 -7.72 -11.25 -5.18
N THR A 91 -8.53 -12.29 -5.35
CA THR A 91 -9.60 -12.58 -4.41
C THR A 91 -9.08 -13.11 -3.07
N SER A 92 -7.87 -13.64 -3.05
CA SER A 92 -7.28 -14.17 -1.83
C SER A 92 -5.76 -14.17 -1.93
N CYS A 93 -5.09 -14.24 -0.79
CA CYS A 93 -3.63 -14.26 -0.74
C CYS A 93 -3.10 -15.64 -1.10
N PRO A 94 -2.37 -15.80 -2.21
CA PRO A 94 -1.85 -17.14 -2.58
C PRO A 94 -0.77 -17.63 -1.62
N VAL A 95 -0.07 -16.73 -0.96
CA VAL A 95 0.97 -17.10 0.00
C VAL A 95 0.35 -17.79 1.22
N GLU A 96 -0.72 -17.23 1.75
CA GLU A 96 -1.39 -17.81 2.91
C GLU A 96 -2.07 -19.13 2.58
N GLN A 97 -2.69 -19.22 1.41
CA GLN A 97 -3.39 -20.44 1.00
C GLN A 97 -2.47 -21.63 0.87
N GLN A 98 -1.24 -21.41 0.45
CA GLN A 98 -0.29 -22.49 0.24
C GLN A 98 0.54 -22.80 1.48
N GLY A 99 0.33 -22.05 2.57
CA GLY A 99 1.04 -22.28 3.81
C GLY A 99 2.53 -22.07 3.70
N LEU A 100 2.96 -21.15 2.85
CA LEU A 100 4.37 -20.86 2.70
C LEU A 100 4.97 -20.35 3.99
N LYS A 101 6.08 -20.95 4.40
CA LYS A 101 6.83 -20.51 5.56
C LYS A 101 8.07 -19.77 5.10
N LEU A 102 8.27 -18.57 5.65
CA LEU A 102 9.46 -17.81 5.36
C LEU A 102 10.62 -18.31 6.19
N GLN A 103 11.78 -18.49 5.55
CA GLN A 103 13.02 -18.77 6.25
C GLN A 103 13.74 -17.44 6.44
N THR A 104 13.68 -16.94 7.67
CA THR A 104 14.29 -15.66 7.99
C THR A 104 15.45 -15.86 8.97
N PRO A 105 16.41 -14.92 9.01
CA PRO A 105 17.44 -14.97 10.03
C PRO A 105 16.85 -14.91 11.43
N GLU A 106 17.58 -15.48 12.39
CA GLU A 106 17.16 -15.44 13.78
C GLU A 106 16.96 -13.99 14.24
N GLY A 107 15.86 -13.75 14.91
CA GLY A 107 15.53 -12.43 15.43
C GLY A 107 14.85 -11.50 14.42
N PHE A 108 14.70 -11.96 13.19
CA PHE A 108 13.98 -11.17 12.18
C PHE A 108 12.47 -11.31 12.39
N GLU A 109 11.77 -10.18 12.46
CA GLU A 109 10.33 -10.17 12.66
C GLU A 109 9.65 -9.63 11.40
N PRO A 110 9.11 -10.50 10.54
CA PRO A 110 8.39 -10.04 9.35
C PRO A 110 7.06 -9.40 9.73
N LEU A 111 6.75 -8.26 9.14
CA LEU A 111 5.52 -7.51 9.45
C LEU A 111 4.47 -7.69 8.36
N PHE A 112 4.89 -7.66 7.11
CA PHE A 112 3.95 -7.84 5.99
C PHE A 112 4.74 -8.23 4.74
N HIS A 113 4.00 -8.63 3.74
CA HIS A 113 4.58 -8.94 2.42
C HIS A 113 3.78 -8.24 1.35
N THR A 114 4.38 -8.10 0.17
CA THR A 114 3.68 -7.62 -1.01
C THR A 114 3.81 -8.68 -2.10
N LEU A 115 2.78 -8.80 -2.91
CA LEU A 115 2.79 -9.72 -4.05
C LEU A 115 2.12 -9.03 -5.22
N GLU A 116 2.85 -8.93 -6.31
CA GLU A 116 2.33 -8.39 -7.56
C GLU A 116 2.56 -9.43 -8.64
N VAL A 117 1.51 -9.68 -9.43
CA VAL A 117 1.64 -10.56 -10.58
C VAL A 117 1.49 -9.71 -11.84
N PHE A 118 2.45 -9.79 -12.73
CA PHE A 118 2.47 -9.01 -13.96
C PHE A 118 2.22 -9.93 -15.15
N GLY A 119 1.43 -9.44 -16.08
CA GLY A 119 1.12 -10.19 -17.28
C GLY A 119 0.31 -9.34 -18.23
N TYR A 120 -0.57 -9.98 -18.99
CA TYR A 120 -1.43 -9.28 -19.93
C TYR A 120 -2.88 -9.63 -19.63
N CYS A 121 -3.75 -8.60 -19.58
CA CYS A 121 -5.17 -8.82 -19.36
C CYS A 121 -5.80 -9.51 -20.58
N ALA A 122 -7.05 -9.95 -20.44
CA ALA A 122 -7.73 -10.67 -21.50
C ALA A 122 -7.76 -9.90 -22.82
N THR A 123 -7.95 -8.59 -22.74
CA THR A 123 -7.98 -7.74 -23.93
C THR A 123 -6.62 -7.64 -24.61
N CYS A 124 -5.55 -7.48 -23.80
CA CYS A 124 -4.20 -7.30 -24.34
C CYS A 124 -3.53 -8.62 -24.72
N SER A 125 -3.95 -9.73 -24.16
CA SER A 125 -3.36 -11.05 -24.47
C SER A 125 -4.03 -11.75 -25.63
N SER A 126 -5.17 -11.23 -26.10
CA SER A 126 -5.98 -11.89 -27.12
C SER A 126 -5.40 -11.76 -28.54
N ASP A 127 -4.30 -11.12 -28.69
CA ASP A 127 -3.62 -10.97 -29.97
C ASP A 127 -2.75 -12.16 -30.25
N GLY A 128 -3.29 -13.27 -30.08
CA GLY A 128 -2.52 -14.49 -30.29
C GLY A 128 -1.69 -14.46 -31.53
#